data_a64fa8034bb8caaa83c48d83ab26eecf
#
_entry.id   a64fa8034bb8caaa83c48d83ab26eecf
#
_cell.length_a   1.000
_cell.length_b   1.000
_cell.length_c   1.000
_cell.angle_alpha   90.00
_cell.angle_beta   90.00
_cell.angle_gamma   90.00
#
_symmetry.space_group_name_H-M   'P 1'
#
loop_
_entity.id
_entity.type
_entity.pdbx_description
1 polymer ?
#
loop_
_entity_poly.entity_id
_entity_poly.type
_entity_poly.pdbx_seq_one_letter_code
_entity_poly.pdbx_strand_id
1 'polypeptide(L)'
;MKSERLPFVLFAAGVALVIFAIFWSLSSLGEVGQIVGSKGLRPANSFHCLMAFSGNCDLLTAAHAEKGTMAYSPLTFWLGVLSVIASFVLHLKPAAPGEVWIARLQRLLIPVDVVSTFIGHLFAWSILLLTFAVSFEVFSRYALGAPTDWAFDASYILYGMLFIMAGAYALSRNAHVRGDFLYRVWSPKTQAWMDLVLYFLFFFPGIIAFIYSGYGFAAQSWFTHEHSAYSPDGPPIYHYKTLIPVTGVFLLLQGVVEVVRCLVCINTGAWPQRLHDVEELEKIILEQHAGDGAKP
;
A
#
# COMPACT_ATOMS: atom_id res chain seq x y z
N MET A 1 15.23 -24.85 5.12
CA MET A 1 13.80 -24.53 5.19
C MET A 1 13.38 -23.67 6.40
N LYS A 2 13.85 -23.90 7.63
CA LYS A 2 13.46 -23.05 8.80
C LYS A 2 14.07 -21.63 8.80
N SER A 3 15.30 -21.44 8.29
CA SER A 3 15.98 -20.15 8.35
C SER A 3 15.45 -19.10 7.34
N GLU A 4 14.79 -19.54 6.26
CA GLU A 4 14.26 -18.64 5.23
C GLU A 4 12.87 -18.05 5.61
N ARG A 5 12.16 -18.71 6.52
CA ARG A 5 10.85 -18.21 6.98
C ARG A 5 10.95 -17.04 7.94
N LEU A 6 12.03 -16.97 8.73
CA LEU A 6 12.19 -15.91 9.75
C LEU A 6 12.21 -14.50 9.15
N PRO A 7 12.99 -14.20 8.08
CA PRO A 7 12.97 -12.86 7.50
C PRO A 7 11.60 -12.47 6.91
N PHE A 8 10.90 -13.43 6.30
CA PHE A 8 9.55 -13.19 5.76
C PHE A 8 8.54 -12.88 6.88
N VAL A 9 8.58 -13.63 7.98
CA VAL A 9 7.70 -13.40 9.13
C VAL A 9 7.99 -12.03 9.76
N LEU A 10 9.27 -11.65 9.90
CA LEU A 10 9.65 -10.34 10.41
C LEU A 10 9.17 -9.21 9.50
N PHE A 11 9.25 -9.39 8.17
CA PHE A 11 8.73 -8.42 7.22
C PHE A 11 7.22 -8.23 7.36
N ALA A 12 6.46 -9.32 7.30
CA ALA A 12 4.99 -9.27 7.41
C ALA A 12 4.53 -8.71 8.76
N ALA A 13 5.17 -9.13 9.86
CA ALA A 13 4.90 -8.59 11.19
C ALA A 13 5.24 -7.10 11.30
N GLY A 14 6.36 -6.67 10.70
CA GLY A 14 6.77 -5.27 10.69
C GLY A 14 5.78 -4.39 9.94
N VAL A 15 5.35 -4.81 8.75
CA VAL A 15 4.32 -4.09 7.98
C VAL A 15 3.00 -4.03 8.75
N ALA A 16 2.57 -5.14 9.36
CA ALA A 16 1.36 -5.18 10.18
C ALA A 16 1.44 -4.21 11.38
N LEU A 17 2.60 -4.12 12.05
CA LEU A 17 2.82 -3.19 13.15
C LEU A 17 2.78 -1.72 12.70
N VAL A 18 3.35 -1.40 11.54
CA VAL A 18 3.26 -0.03 10.97
C VAL A 18 1.81 0.35 10.68
N ILE A 19 1.05 -0.55 10.04
CA ILE A 19 -0.36 -0.33 9.74
C ILE A 19 -1.17 -0.19 11.03
N PHE A 20 -0.93 -1.07 12.00
CA PHE A 20 -1.57 -1.01 13.32
C PHE A 20 -1.27 0.32 14.03
N ALA A 21 -0.02 0.80 13.98
CA ALA A 21 0.36 2.06 14.59
C ALA A 21 -0.34 3.26 13.94
N ILE A 22 -0.47 3.26 12.60
CA ILE A 22 -1.23 4.28 11.87
C ILE A 22 -2.70 4.26 12.32
N PHE A 23 -3.34 3.09 12.32
CA PHE A 23 -4.73 2.95 12.71
C PHE A 23 -4.96 3.35 14.18
N TRP A 24 -4.08 2.90 15.08
CA TRP A 24 -4.15 3.23 16.50
C TRP A 24 -3.98 4.72 16.76
N SER A 25 -3.01 5.36 16.08
CA SER A 25 -2.80 6.81 16.19
C SER A 25 -4.03 7.59 15.71
N LEU A 26 -4.65 7.18 14.60
CA LEU A 26 -5.86 7.81 14.08
C LEU A 26 -7.06 7.58 14.99
N SER A 27 -7.23 6.37 15.53
CA SER A 27 -8.31 6.05 16.47
C SER A 27 -8.22 6.89 17.75
N SER A 28 -7.02 7.08 18.31
CA SER A 28 -6.83 7.93 19.49
C SER A 28 -7.16 9.41 19.24
N LEU A 29 -6.93 9.89 18.01
CA LEU A 29 -7.38 11.24 17.60
C LEU A 29 -8.89 11.37 17.57
N GLY A 30 -9.61 10.33 17.15
CA GLY A 30 -11.06 10.30 17.19
C GLY A 30 -11.60 10.44 18.61
N GLU A 31 -10.99 9.75 19.60
CA GLU A 31 -11.34 9.89 21.00
C GLU A 31 -11.08 11.31 21.54
N VAL A 32 -9.94 11.93 21.18
CA VAL A 32 -9.62 13.31 21.54
C VAL A 32 -10.63 14.30 20.96
N GLY A 33 -11.03 14.08 19.69
CA GLY A 33 -12.04 14.92 19.03
C GLY A 33 -13.38 14.93 19.75
N GLN A 34 -13.80 13.79 20.31
CA GLN A 34 -15.01 13.69 21.13
C GLN A 34 -14.92 14.44 22.47
N ILE A 35 -13.73 14.39 23.12
CA ILE A 35 -13.54 14.97 24.46
C ILE A 35 -13.33 16.47 24.40
N VAL A 36 -12.43 16.92 23.51
CA VAL A 36 -11.93 18.31 23.50
C VAL A 36 -12.77 19.22 22.59
N GLY A 37 -13.52 18.63 21.64
CA GLY A 37 -14.25 19.38 20.63
C GLY A 37 -13.30 20.21 19.73
N SER A 38 -13.83 21.22 19.05
CA SER A 38 -13.09 22.03 18.08
C SER A 38 -12.14 23.08 18.68
N LYS A 39 -11.79 23.01 19.98
CA LYS A 39 -11.01 24.02 20.68
C LYS A 39 -9.53 24.04 20.27
N GLY A 40 -9.25 24.56 19.07
CA GLY A 40 -7.90 24.99 18.69
C GLY A 40 -6.86 23.92 18.35
N LEU A 41 -7.17 22.64 18.49
CA LEU A 41 -6.25 21.55 18.14
C LEU A 41 -6.25 21.29 16.62
N ARG A 42 -5.07 21.20 16.03
CA ARG A 42 -4.91 20.94 14.59
C ARG A 42 -4.51 19.48 14.33
N PRO A 43 -5.44 18.59 13.94
CA PRO A 43 -5.12 17.18 13.68
C PRO A 43 -4.15 16.98 12.51
N ALA A 44 -3.97 17.95 11.63
CA ALA A 44 -3.02 17.90 10.54
C ALA A 44 -1.55 17.68 11.00
N ASN A 45 -1.21 18.10 12.23
CA ASN A 45 0.14 17.92 12.79
C ASN A 45 0.34 16.56 13.45
N SER A 46 -0.66 15.70 13.48
CA SER A 46 -0.64 14.40 14.16
C SER A 46 0.33 13.39 13.53
N PHE A 47 0.72 13.58 12.26
CA PHE A 47 1.75 12.74 11.62
C PHE A 47 3.10 12.87 12.31
N HIS A 48 3.47 14.08 12.75
CA HIS A 48 4.67 14.29 13.55
C HIS A 48 4.60 13.57 14.89
N CYS A 49 3.41 13.45 15.47
CA CYS A 49 3.18 12.70 16.71
C CYS A 49 3.40 11.20 16.55
N LEU A 50 3.01 10.63 15.41
CA LEU A 50 3.27 9.23 15.11
C LEU A 50 4.76 8.93 15.01
N MET A 51 5.56 9.88 14.50
CA MET A 51 6.99 9.73 14.30
C MET A 51 7.85 10.16 15.51
N ALA A 52 7.27 10.91 16.46
CA ALA A 52 8.00 11.44 17.60
C ALA A 52 8.31 10.38 18.65
N PHE A 53 9.61 10.21 18.96
CA PHE A 53 10.08 9.36 20.04
C PHE A 53 9.87 10.00 21.43
N SER A 54 9.75 11.33 21.49
CA SER A 54 9.55 12.08 22.73
C SER A 54 8.10 12.51 22.87
N GLY A 55 7.52 12.28 24.04
CA GLY A 55 6.11 12.54 24.35
C GLY A 55 5.64 14.01 24.30
N ASN A 56 6.32 14.87 23.56
CA ASN A 56 5.95 16.27 23.33
C ASN A 56 4.99 16.41 22.14
N CYS A 57 3.89 15.67 22.17
CA CYS A 57 2.82 15.88 21.23
C CYS A 57 1.57 16.30 22.00
N ASP A 58 1.20 17.56 21.88
CA ASP A 58 0.10 18.18 22.65
C ASP A 58 -1.25 17.44 22.47
N LEU A 59 -1.48 16.86 21.29
CA LEU A 59 -2.67 16.08 20.99
C LEU A 59 -2.71 14.74 21.72
N LEU A 60 -1.58 14.04 21.76
CA LEU A 60 -1.45 12.74 22.44
C LEU A 60 -1.35 12.91 23.95
N THR A 61 -0.66 13.95 24.45
CA THR A 61 -0.59 14.26 25.87
C THR A 61 -1.92 14.68 26.45
N ALA A 62 -2.76 15.41 25.69
CA ALA A 62 -4.12 15.74 26.10
C ALA A 62 -5.00 14.49 26.25
N ALA A 63 -4.92 13.55 25.30
CA ALA A 63 -5.65 12.27 25.37
C ALA A 63 -5.18 11.39 26.54
N HIS A 64 -3.88 11.44 26.87
CA HIS A 64 -3.30 10.66 27.97
C HIS A 64 -3.63 11.20 29.34
N ALA A 65 -3.63 12.51 29.51
CA ALA A 65 -3.94 13.16 30.79
C ALA A 65 -5.37 12.83 31.27
N GLU A 66 -6.28 12.59 30.33
CA GLU A 66 -7.70 12.39 30.65
C GLU A 66 -8.08 10.91 30.80
N LYS A 67 -7.47 9.98 30.05
CA LYS A 67 -7.83 8.54 30.07
C LYS A 67 -6.79 7.63 30.73
N GLY A 68 -5.60 8.14 31.10
CA GLY A 68 -4.51 7.33 31.66
C GLY A 68 -3.95 6.26 30.70
N THR A 69 -4.29 6.33 29.40
CA THR A 69 -3.83 5.38 28.39
C THR A 69 -2.49 5.82 27.81
N MET A 70 -1.48 4.96 27.84
CA MET A 70 -0.18 5.25 27.22
C MET A 70 -0.30 5.22 25.69
N ALA A 71 0.26 6.24 25.00
CA ALA A 71 0.38 6.26 23.54
C ALA A 71 1.47 5.30 23.08
N TYR A 72 1.09 4.09 22.79
CA TYR A 72 2.00 3.10 22.22
C TYR A 72 2.21 3.27 20.71
N SER A 73 1.51 4.21 20.06
CA SER A 73 1.58 4.36 18.61
C SER A 73 2.98 4.67 18.06
N PRO A 74 3.81 5.58 18.66
CA PRO A 74 5.17 5.79 18.19
C PRO A 74 6.06 4.56 18.39
N LEU A 75 5.94 3.89 19.53
CA LEU A 75 6.71 2.68 19.82
C LEU A 75 6.39 1.56 18.85
N THR A 76 5.10 1.27 18.62
CA THR A 76 4.67 0.23 17.67
C THR A 76 5.05 0.56 16.24
N PHE A 77 4.99 1.85 15.85
CA PHE A 77 5.45 2.30 14.54
C PHE A 77 6.93 2.01 14.34
N TRP A 78 7.78 2.44 15.26
CA TRP A 78 9.23 2.22 15.16
C TRP A 78 9.64 0.76 15.30
N LEU A 79 8.96 -0.02 16.13
CA LEU A 79 9.16 -1.47 16.18
C LEU A 79 8.81 -2.13 14.84
N GLY A 80 7.73 -1.69 14.19
CA GLY A 80 7.37 -2.12 12.86
C GLY A 80 8.44 -1.77 11.83
N VAL A 81 8.90 -0.53 11.79
CA VAL A 81 9.97 -0.06 10.90
C VAL A 81 11.26 -0.85 11.14
N LEU A 82 11.67 -1.02 12.40
CA LEU A 82 12.86 -1.80 12.75
C LEU A 82 12.73 -3.27 12.33
N SER A 83 11.55 -3.86 12.46
CA SER A 83 11.29 -5.23 12.03
C SER A 83 11.40 -5.38 10.51
N VAL A 84 10.89 -4.41 9.73
CA VAL A 84 11.07 -4.36 8.27
C VAL A 84 12.55 -4.22 7.92
N ILE A 85 13.26 -3.29 8.55
CA ILE A 85 14.71 -3.10 8.32
C ILE A 85 15.48 -4.37 8.68
N ALA A 86 15.18 -4.99 9.82
CA ALA A 86 15.83 -6.25 10.25
C ALA A 86 15.58 -7.38 9.23
N SER A 87 14.37 -7.47 8.68
CA SER A 87 14.05 -8.41 7.60
C SER A 87 14.94 -8.16 6.38
N PHE A 88 15.06 -6.91 5.92
CA PHE A 88 15.93 -6.58 4.80
C PHE A 88 17.40 -6.94 5.08
N VAL A 89 17.92 -6.59 6.26
CA VAL A 89 19.29 -6.93 6.67
C VAL A 89 19.52 -8.44 6.69
N LEU A 90 18.54 -9.23 7.16
CA LEU A 90 18.62 -10.69 7.16
C LEU A 90 18.62 -11.27 5.75
N HIS A 91 17.83 -10.73 4.84
CA HIS A 91 17.84 -11.16 3.43
C HIS A 91 19.15 -10.80 2.70
N LEU A 92 19.85 -9.74 3.12
CA LEU A 92 21.15 -9.35 2.57
C LEU A 92 22.31 -10.22 3.07
N LYS A 93 22.11 -11.03 4.14
CA LYS A 93 23.14 -11.96 4.59
C LYS A 93 23.42 -13.03 3.52
N PRO A 94 24.69 -13.42 3.31
CA PRO A 94 25.03 -14.50 2.39
C PRO A 94 24.40 -15.81 2.86
N ALA A 95 23.67 -16.49 1.98
CA ALA A 95 23.12 -17.82 2.25
C ALA A 95 24.17 -18.91 2.06
N ALA A 96 25.17 -18.66 1.19
CA ALA A 96 26.29 -19.56 0.92
C ALA A 96 27.61 -18.77 0.82
N PRO A 97 28.76 -19.41 1.13
CA PRO A 97 30.06 -18.81 0.92
C PRO A 97 30.27 -18.48 -0.57
N GLY A 98 30.64 -17.21 -0.87
CA GLY A 98 30.87 -16.77 -2.26
C GLY A 98 29.60 -16.29 -3.01
N GLU A 99 28.47 -16.20 -2.35
CA GLU A 99 27.24 -15.67 -2.96
C GLU A 99 27.40 -14.21 -3.41
N VAL A 100 27.07 -13.95 -4.67
CA VAL A 100 27.14 -12.61 -5.27
C VAL A 100 26.07 -11.71 -4.66
N TRP A 101 26.42 -10.44 -4.37
CA TRP A 101 25.50 -9.45 -3.78
C TRP A 101 24.18 -9.25 -4.56
N ILE A 102 24.21 -9.46 -5.90
CA ILE A 102 23.03 -9.40 -6.76
C ILE A 102 21.98 -10.44 -6.36
N ALA A 103 22.41 -11.68 -6.07
CA ALA A 103 21.52 -12.74 -5.64
C ALA A 103 20.88 -12.42 -4.28
N ARG A 104 21.60 -11.69 -3.41
CA ARG A 104 21.05 -11.21 -2.13
C ARG A 104 19.98 -10.14 -2.34
N LEU A 105 20.21 -9.19 -3.26
CA LEU A 105 19.23 -8.18 -3.62
C LEU A 105 17.95 -8.82 -4.20
N GLN A 106 18.09 -9.81 -5.06
CA GLN A 106 16.93 -10.51 -5.63
C GLN A 106 16.06 -11.19 -4.58
N ARG A 107 16.63 -11.65 -3.47
CA ARG A 107 15.85 -12.23 -2.36
C ARG A 107 14.96 -11.19 -1.62
N LEU A 108 15.31 -9.90 -1.68
CA LEU A 108 14.47 -8.83 -1.11
C LEU A 108 13.16 -8.63 -1.89
N LEU A 109 13.12 -9.01 -3.16
CA LEU A 109 11.96 -8.80 -4.03
C LEU A 109 10.78 -9.68 -3.58
N ILE A 110 11.05 -10.92 -3.18
CA ILE A 110 10.03 -11.95 -2.93
C ILE A 110 9.03 -11.57 -1.82
N PRO A 111 9.47 -11.19 -0.59
CA PRO A 111 8.52 -10.93 0.49
C PRO A 111 7.58 -9.76 0.20
N VAL A 112 8.07 -8.72 -0.46
CA VAL A 112 7.25 -7.54 -0.78
C VAL A 112 6.26 -7.86 -1.88
N ASP A 113 6.70 -8.56 -2.94
CA ASP A 113 5.82 -8.99 -4.04
C ASP A 113 4.71 -9.93 -3.56
N VAL A 114 5.01 -10.86 -2.64
CA VAL A 114 4.01 -11.76 -2.06
C VAL A 114 2.97 -10.98 -1.26
N VAL A 115 3.39 -10.03 -0.42
CA VAL A 115 2.46 -9.21 0.37
C VAL A 115 1.62 -8.33 -0.54
N SER A 116 2.21 -7.67 -1.54
CA SER A 116 1.48 -6.84 -2.51
C SER A 116 0.46 -7.66 -3.30
N THR A 117 0.84 -8.88 -3.71
CA THR A 117 -0.05 -9.82 -4.42
C THR A 117 -1.21 -10.28 -3.53
N PHE A 118 -0.93 -10.66 -2.28
CA PHE A 118 -1.97 -11.05 -1.33
C PHE A 118 -3.00 -9.96 -1.09
N ILE A 119 -2.53 -8.72 -0.86
CA ILE A 119 -3.40 -7.58 -0.64
C ILE A 119 -4.22 -7.26 -1.89
N GLY A 120 -3.60 -7.27 -3.07
CA GLY A 120 -4.32 -7.07 -4.33
C GLY A 120 -5.44 -8.06 -4.52
N HIS A 121 -5.19 -9.35 -4.28
CA HIS A 121 -6.23 -10.38 -4.34
C HIS A 121 -7.33 -10.19 -3.28
N LEU A 122 -6.95 -9.86 -2.04
CA LEU A 122 -7.90 -9.61 -0.96
C LEU A 122 -8.90 -8.52 -1.34
N PHE A 123 -8.39 -7.38 -1.82
CA PHE A 123 -9.26 -6.26 -2.21
C PHE A 123 -9.95 -6.46 -3.57
N ALA A 124 -9.47 -7.37 -4.43
CA ALA A 124 -10.18 -7.74 -5.65
C ALA A 124 -11.58 -8.34 -5.37
N TRP A 125 -11.79 -8.98 -4.23
CA TRP A 125 -13.11 -9.47 -3.82
C TRP A 125 -14.14 -8.35 -3.62
N SER A 126 -13.68 -7.11 -3.43
CA SER A 126 -14.58 -5.95 -3.33
C SER A 126 -15.42 -5.76 -4.59
N ILE A 127 -14.94 -6.22 -5.78
CA ILE A 127 -15.71 -6.12 -7.02
C ILE A 127 -16.99 -6.99 -6.99
N LEU A 128 -16.92 -8.17 -6.37
CA LEU A 128 -18.08 -9.03 -6.22
C LEU A 128 -19.09 -8.42 -5.26
N LEU A 129 -18.61 -7.90 -4.11
CA LEU A 129 -19.48 -7.22 -3.16
C LEU A 129 -20.13 -5.99 -3.77
N LEU A 130 -19.36 -5.21 -4.55
CA LEU A 130 -19.87 -4.07 -5.30
C LEU A 130 -20.97 -4.49 -6.28
N THR A 131 -20.73 -5.56 -7.06
CA THR A 131 -21.71 -6.07 -8.03
C THR A 131 -23.00 -6.48 -7.34
N PHE A 132 -22.92 -7.20 -6.22
CA PHE A 132 -24.09 -7.58 -5.43
C PHE A 132 -24.83 -6.36 -4.87
N ALA A 133 -24.11 -5.38 -4.29
CA ALA A 133 -24.72 -4.19 -3.71
C ALA A 133 -25.49 -3.38 -4.77
N VAL A 134 -24.87 -3.15 -5.94
CA VAL A 134 -25.49 -2.40 -7.03
C VAL A 134 -26.65 -3.17 -7.64
N SER A 135 -26.52 -4.50 -7.85
CA SER A 135 -27.60 -5.33 -8.41
C SER A 135 -28.81 -5.38 -7.46
N PHE A 136 -28.53 -5.50 -6.15
CA PHE A 136 -29.59 -5.46 -5.13
C PHE A 136 -30.32 -4.10 -5.12
N GLU A 137 -29.58 -2.99 -5.17
CA GLU A 137 -30.17 -1.65 -5.20
C GLU A 137 -31.06 -1.46 -6.44
N VAL A 138 -30.57 -1.87 -7.63
CA VAL A 138 -31.35 -1.79 -8.88
C VAL A 138 -32.64 -2.60 -8.76
N PHE A 139 -32.56 -3.83 -8.26
CA PHE A 139 -33.76 -4.67 -8.06
C PHE A 139 -34.71 -4.05 -7.03
N SER A 140 -34.22 -3.62 -5.89
CA SER A 140 -35.04 -3.02 -4.82
C SER A 140 -35.74 -1.75 -5.30
N ARG A 141 -35.04 -0.90 -6.02
CA ARG A 141 -35.55 0.36 -6.55
C ARG A 141 -36.62 0.17 -7.62
N TYR A 142 -36.36 -0.69 -8.63
CA TYR A 142 -37.22 -0.79 -9.80
C TYR A 142 -38.29 -1.90 -9.71
N ALA A 143 -38.01 -3.02 -9.04
CA ALA A 143 -38.96 -4.10 -8.89
C ALA A 143 -39.82 -3.98 -7.63
N LEU A 144 -39.25 -3.50 -6.52
CA LEU A 144 -39.97 -3.40 -5.23
C LEU A 144 -40.44 -1.98 -4.93
N GLY A 145 -39.98 -0.96 -5.66
CA GLY A 145 -40.28 0.45 -5.38
C GLY A 145 -39.72 0.96 -4.04
N ALA A 146 -38.72 0.26 -3.47
CA ALA A 146 -38.12 0.52 -2.17
C ALA A 146 -36.62 0.77 -2.31
N PRO A 147 -36.18 1.98 -2.71
CA PRO A 147 -34.75 2.32 -2.82
C PRO A 147 -34.08 2.20 -1.46
N THR A 148 -32.79 1.80 -1.46
CA THR A 148 -32.01 1.68 -0.23
C THR A 148 -31.16 2.92 0.02
N ASP A 149 -30.97 3.30 1.28
CA ASP A 149 -30.18 4.48 1.64
C ASP A 149 -28.66 4.19 1.66
N TRP A 150 -28.27 2.92 1.86
CA TRP A 150 -26.88 2.51 2.08
C TRP A 150 -26.13 2.07 0.83
N ALA A 151 -26.81 1.61 -0.22
CA ALA A 151 -26.17 0.94 -1.35
C ALA A 151 -25.26 1.87 -2.15
N PHE A 152 -25.62 3.15 -2.25
CA PHE A 152 -24.76 4.14 -2.89
C PHE A 152 -23.45 4.32 -2.12
N ASP A 153 -23.52 4.49 -0.79
CA ASP A 153 -22.34 4.62 0.06
C ASP A 153 -21.45 3.38 0.00
N ALA A 154 -22.05 2.19 0.10
CA ALA A 154 -21.34 0.93 -0.03
C ALA A 154 -20.62 0.82 -1.38
N SER A 155 -21.27 1.23 -2.47
CA SER A 155 -20.70 1.11 -3.81
C SER A 155 -19.48 1.99 -4.01
N TYR A 156 -19.48 3.25 -3.62
CA TYR A 156 -18.29 4.10 -3.78
C TYR A 156 -17.16 3.73 -2.81
N ILE A 157 -17.48 3.26 -1.59
CA ILE A 157 -16.48 2.77 -0.64
C ILE A 157 -15.78 1.52 -1.19
N LEU A 158 -16.55 0.51 -1.64
CA LEU A 158 -16.01 -0.72 -2.20
C LEU A 158 -15.19 -0.47 -3.47
N TYR A 159 -15.69 0.39 -4.37
CA TYR A 159 -14.95 0.80 -5.56
C TYR A 159 -13.64 1.51 -5.22
N GLY A 160 -13.69 2.46 -4.30
CA GLY A 160 -12.51 3.20 -3.87
C GLY A 160 -11.47 2.31 -3.16
N MET A 161 -11.92 1.36 -2.32
CA MET A 161 -11.03 0.37 -1.69
C MET A 161 -10.30 -0.48 -2.74
N LEU A 162 -11.06 -1.00 -3.71
CA LEU A 162 -10.51 -1.78 -4.83
C LEU A 162 -9.45 -0.96 -5.57
N PHE A 163 -9.79 0.26 -5.98
CA PHE A 163 -8.93 1.11 -6.79
C PHE A 163 -7.65 1.51 -6.06
N ILE A 164 -7.77 1.99 -4.82
CA ILE A 164 -6.62 2.46 -4.05
C ILE A 164 -5.67 1.30 -3.73
N MET A 165 -6.19 0.17 -3.25
CA MET A 165 -5.36 -0.95 -2.81
C MET A 165 -4.76 -1.77 -3.97
N ALA A 166 -5.32 -1.66 -5.18
CA ALA A 166 -4.75 -2.28 -6.37
C ALA A 166 -3.42 -1.64 -6.81
N GLY A 167 -3.09 -0.41 -6.38
CA GLY A 167 -1.91 0.32 -6.85
C GLY A 167 -0.59 -0.41 -6.63
N ALA A 168 -0.34 -0.92 -5.42
CA ALA A 168 0.88 -1.67 -5.11
C ALA A 168 0.95 -3.01 -5.85
N TYR A 169 -0.19 -3.69 -6.00
CA TYR A 169 -0.31 -4.90 -6.81
C TYR A 169 0.00 -4.64 -8.28
N ALA A 170 -0.58 -3.58 -8.86
CA ALA A 170 -0.31 -3.20 -10.24
C ALA A 170 1.18 -2.89 -10.47
N LEU A 171 1.83 -2.20 -9.51
CA LEU A 171 3.26 -1.91 -9.57
C LEU A 171 4.09 -3.21 -9.52
N SER A 172 3.75 -4.16 -8.65
CA SER A 172 4.45 -5.45 -8.55
C SER A 172 4.38 -6.27 -9.82
N ARG A 173 3.30 -6.12 -10.61
CA ARG A 173 3.02 -6.84 -11.86
C ARG A 173 3.49 -6.11 -13.11
N ASN A 174 4.15 -4.97 -12.98
CA ASN A 174 4.51 -4.12 -14.12
C ASN A 174 3.30 -3.68 -14.97
N ALA A 175 2.11 -3.62 -14.33
CA ALA A 175 0.85 -3.29 -15.00
C ALA A 175 0.59 -1.77 -15.08
N HIS A 176 1.55 -0.93 -14.69
CA HIS A 176 1.45 0.50 -14.90
C HIS A 176 1.63 0.86 -16.37
N VAL A 177 0.77 1.76 -16.86
CA VAL A 177 0.86 2.28 -18.22
C VAL A 177 2.20 3.01 -18.38
N ARG A 178 3.01 2.54 -19.32
CA ARG A 178 4.27 3.15 -19.73
C ARG A 178 4.14 3.72 -21.14
N GLY A 179 4.96 4.69 -21.49
CA GLY A 179 5.06 5.18 -22.86
C GLY A 179 5.81 4.17 -23.76
N ASP A 180 5.20 3.03 -24.02
CA ASP A 180 5.82 1.85 -24.65
C ASP A 180 6.48 2.14 -25.99
N PHE A 181 5.92 3.08 -26.76
CA PHE A 181 6.45 3.44 -28.08
C PHE A 181 7.91 3.95 -28.03
N LEU A 182 8.30 4.63 -26.95
CA LEU A 182 9.67 5.11 -26.76
C LEU A 182 10.51 4.12 -25.97
N TYR A 183 9.90 3.51 -24.96
CA TYR A 183 10.58 2.60 -24.03
C TYR A 183 11.07 1.31 -24.71
N ARG A 184 10.30 0.74 -25.65
CA ARG A 184 10.67 -0.50 -26.39
C ARG A 184 11.93 -0.36 -27.25
N VAL A 185 12.27 0.86 -27.69
CA VAL A 185 13.46 1.11 -28.53
C VAL A 185 14.76 1.08 -27.71
N TRP A 186 14.67 1.28 -26.41
CA TRP A 186 15.83 1.40 -25.54
C TRP A 186 16.36 0.05 -25.07
N SER A 187 17.71 -0.01 -24.87
CA SER A 187 18.31 -1.19 -24.25
C SER A 187 17.82 -1.37 -22.81
N PRO A 188 17.78 -2.61 -22.27
CA PRO A 188 17.33 -2.85 -20.89
C PRO A 188 18.07 -2.01 -19.83
N LYS A 189 19.37 -1.75 -20.03
CA LYS A 189 20.13 -0.88 -19.13
C LYS A 189 19.68 0.57 -19.18
N THR A 190 19.36 1.08 -20.36
CA THR A 190 18.87 2.45 -20.55
C THR A 190 17.48 2.61 -19.92
N GLN A 191 16.61 1.62 -20.12
CA GLN A 191 15.29 1.56 -19.47
C GLN A 191 15.44 1.62 -17.95
N ALA A 192 16.31 0.79 -17.38
CA ALA A 192 16.52 0.73 -15.93
C ALA A 192 17.10 2.05 -15.36
N TRP A 193 17.99 2.72 -16.09
CA TRP A 193 18.48 4.05 -15.68
C TRP A 193 17.39 5.10 -15.70
N MET A 194 16.58 5.13 -16.72
CA MET A 194 15.45 6.08 -16.81
C MET A 194 14.43 5.84 -15.72
N ASP A 195 14.04 4.58 -15.50
CA ASP A 195 13.13 4.23 -14.41
C ASP A 195 13.70 4.64 -13.05
N LEU A 196 14.99 4.39 -12.80
CA LEU A 196 15.65 4.78 -11.55
C LEU A 196 15.57 6.29 -11.30
N VAL A 197 15.86 7.10 -12.32
CA VAL A 197 15.76 8.56 -12.22
C VAL A 197 14.33 9.00 -11.94
N LEU A 198 13.34 8.43 -12.64
CA LEU A 198 11.93 8.74 -12.44
C LEU A 198 11.43 8.33 -11.05
N TYR A 199 11.90 7.18 -10.51
CA TYR A 199 11.57 6.77 -9.15
C TYR A 199 12.05 7.79 -8.12
N PHE A 200 13.31 8.26 -8.21
CA PHE A 200 13.84 9.22 -7.25
C PHE A 200 13.29 10.63 -7.43
N LEU A 201 13.04 11.07 -8.66
CA LEU A 201 12.62 12.44 -8.93
C LEU A 201 11.13 12.68 -8.73
N PHE A 202 10.29 11.70 -9.09
CA PHE A 202 8.83 11.84 -9.08
C PHE A 202 8.12 10.88 -8.14
N PHE A 203 8.47 9.59 -8.21
CA PHE A 203 7.72 8.57 -7.48
C PHE A 203 7.88 8.72 -5.95
N PHE A 204 9.10 8.72 -5.43
CA PHE A 204 9.31 8.82 -3.99
C PHE A 204 8.84 10.15 -3.39
N PRO A 205 9.15 11.31 -3.95
CA PRO A 205 8.57 12.57 -3.45
C PRO A 205 7.05 12.58 -3.50
N GLY A 206 6.46 12.06 -4.60
CA GLY A 206 5.02 11.96 -4.74
C GLY A 206 4.37 11.04 -3.71
N ILE A 207 4.95 9.84 -3.47
CA ILE A 207 4.43 8.90 -2.46
C ILE A 207 4.62 9.42 -1.04
N ILE A 208 5.72 10.06 -0.73
CA ILE A 208 5.93 10.68 0.60
C ILE A 208 4.89 11.79 0.83
N ALA A 209 4.68 12.66 -0.17
CA ALA A 209 3.64 13.68 -0.11
C ALA A 209 2.23 13.07 0.02
N PHE A 210 1.96 11.96 -0.69
CA PHE A 210 0.69 11.23 -0.61
C PHE A 210 0.45 10.64 0.79
N ILE A 211 1.47 10.02 1.40
CA ILE A 211 1.39 9.49 2.78
C ILE A 211 1.13 10.62 3.76
N TYR A 212 1.91 11.70 3.68
CA TYR A 212 1.80 12.84 4.59
C TYR A 212 0.42 13.51 4.51
N SER A 213 -0.02 13.85 3.29
CA SER A 213 -1.32 14.49 3.06
C SER A 213 -2.48 13.55 3.37
N GLY A 214 -2.35 12.26 2.99
CA GLY A 214 -3.33 11.22 3.26
C GLY A 214 -3.52 10.97 4.74
N TYR A 215 -2.44 10.98 5.53
CA TYR A 215 -2.53 10.86 6.97
C TYR A 215 -3.25 12.08 7.59
N GLY A 216 -2.90 13.31 7.17
CA GLY A 216 -3.58 14.52 7.64
C GLY A 216 -5.08 14.52 7.31
N PHE A 217 -5.44 14.04 6.10
CA PHE A 217 -6.83 13.92 5.67
C PHE A 217 -7.61 12.88 6.50
N ALA A 218 -7.01 11.72 6.75
CA ALA A 218 -7.59 10.71 7.62
C ALA A 218 -7.70 11.21 9.07
N ALA A 219 -6.67 11.88 9.59
CA ALA A 219 -6.65 12.42 10.94
C ALA A 219 -7.79 13.43 11.19
N GLN A 220 -8.04 14.33 10.22
CA GLN A 220 -9.15 15.26 10.28
C GLN A 220 -10.48 14.52 10.33
N SER A 221 -10.66 13.51 9.49
CA SER A 221 -11.89 12.72 9.41
C SER A 221 -12.14 11.92 10.71
N TRP A 222 -11.11 11.34 11.32
CA TRP A 222 -11.20 10.68 12.63
C TRP A 222 -11.54 11.67 13.75
N PHE A 223 -10.92 12.85 13.73
CA PHE A 223 -11.16 13.87 14.74
C PHE A 223 -12.61 14.37 14.74
N THR A 224 -13.23 14.50 13.55
CA THR A 224 -14.62 14.94 13.40
C THR A 224 -15.64 13.81 13.42
N HIS A 225 -15.21 12.51 13.49
CA HIS A 225 -16.07 11.35 13.32
C HIS A 225 -16.93 11.47 12.06
N GLU A 226 -16.29 11.74 10.94
CA GLU A 226 -16.94 12.07 9.69
C GLU A 226 -17.78 10.89 9.17
N HIS A 227 -19.04 11.18 8.89
CA HIS A 227 -19.97 10.26 8.23
C HIS A 227 -20.18 10.65 6.77
N SER A 228 -20.70 9.71 5.96
CA SER A 228 -21.06 10.02 4.58
C SER A 228 -22.12 11.14 4.54
N ALA A 229 -21.93 12.06 3.61
CA ALA A 229 -22.88 13.14 3.37
C ALA A 229 -23.96 12.77 2.34
N TYR A 230 -23.89 11.57 1.76
CA TYR A 230 -24.80 11.16 0.69
C TYR A 230 -26.08 10.50 1.20
N SER A 231 -26.07 9.93 2.40
CA SER A 231 -27.20 9.28 3.03
C SER A 231 -27.55 9.95 4.36
N PRO A 232 -28.84 10.03 4.77
CA PRO A 232 -29.25 10.65 6.03
C PRO A 232 -28.57 10.06 7.27
N ASP A 233 -28.40 8.71 7.30
CA ASP A 233 -27.65 7.97 8.32
C ASP A 233 -26.41 7.34 7.71
N GLY A 234 -25.59 8.15 7.01
CA GLY A 234 -24.44 7.68 6.27
C GLY A 234 -23.43 6.93 7.14
N PRO A 235 -22.77 5.87 6.59
CA PRO A 235 -21.78 5.11 7.31
C PRO A 235 -20.55 5.96 7.65
N PRO A 236 -19.76 5.59 8.70
CA PRO A 236 -18.55 6.29 9.07
C PRO A 236 -17.47 6.11 7.99
N ILE A 237 -17.04 7.21 7.37
CA ILE A 237 -16.05 7.19 6.27
C ILE A 237 -14.61 7.39 6.74
N TYR A 238 -14.37 7.73 8.00
CA TYR A 238 -13.02 7.92 8.52
C TYR A 238 -12.17 6.64 8.48
N HIS A 239 -12.78 5.45 8.62
CA HIS A 239 -12.08 4.18 8.45
C HIS A 239 -11.59 4.00 7.01
N TYR A 240 -12.44 4.34 6.03
CA TYR A 240 -12.10 4.28 4.62
C TYR A 240 -10.94 5.22 4.27
N LYS A 241 -10.96 6.45 4.80
CA LYS A 241 -9.88 7.44 4.59
C LYS A 241 -8.52 6.97 5.13
N THR A 242 -8.51 6.09 6.15
CA THR A 242 -7.27 5.49 6.68
C THR A 242 -6.55 4.62 5.64
N LEU A 243 -7.25 4.07 4.65
CA LEU A 243 -6.62 3.30 3.58
C LEU A 243 -5.67 4.13 2.72
N ILE A 244 -5.85 5.46 2.67
CA ILE A 244 -4.99 6.35 1.86
C ILE A 244 -3.53 6.29 2.35
N PRO A 245 -3.18 6.62 3.60
CA PRO A 245 -1.80 6.52 4.07
C PRO A 245 -1.30 5.06 4.10
N VAL A 246 -2.17 4.07 4.37
CA VAL A 246 -1.82 2.65 4.35
C VAL A 246 -1.39 2.22 2.95
N THR A 247 -2.14 2.59 1.92
CA THR A 247 -1.77 2.33 0.52
C THR A 247 -0.45 2.99 0.16
N GLY A 248 -0.23 4.22 0.64
CA GLY A 248 1.05 4.90 0.45
C GLY A 248 2.24 4.11 1.00
N VAL A 249 2.09 3.47 2.16
CA VAL A 249 3.13 2.58 2.74
C VAL A 249 3.39 1.38 1.83
N PHE A 250 2.36 0.72 1.31
CA PHE A 250 2.54 -0.41 0.38
C PHE A 250 3.19 0.03 -0.93
N LEU A 251 2.79 1.17 -1.49
CA LEU A 251 3.41 1.74 -2.68
C LEU A 251 4.88 2.09 -2.44
N LEU A 252 5.21 2.65 -1.27
CA LEU A 252 6.59 2.98 -0.90
C LEU A 252 7.46 1.72 -0.87
N LEU A 253 6.98 0.66 -0.20
CA LEU A 253 7.69 -0.62 -0.13
C LEU A 253 7.88 -1.23 -1.52
N GLN A 254 6.85 -1.22 -2.35
CA GLN A 254 6.92 -1.73 -3.72
C GLN A 254 7.85 -0.88 -4.58
N GLY A 255 7.88 0.46 -4.41
CA GLY A 255 8.82 1.35 -5.08
C GLY A 255 10.28 1.03 -4.76
N VAL A 256 10.59 0.68 -3.50
CA VAL A 256 11.93 0.22 -3.11
C VAL A 256 12.31 -1.07 -3.85
N VAL A 257 11.36 -2.00 -3.99
CA VAL A 257 11.56 -3.24 -4.76
C VAL A 257 11.87 -2.93 -6.22
N GLU A 258 11.15 -1.99 -6.85
CA GLU A 258 11.40 -1.61 -8.24
C GLU A 258 12.78 -0.96 -8.41
N VAL A 259 13.24 -0.14 -7.47
CA VAL A 259 14.62 0.39 -7.46
C VAL A 259 15.64 -0.75 -7.41
N VAL A 260 15.43 -1.76 -6.57
CA VAL A 260 16.30 -2.94 -6.52
C VAL A 260 16.30 -3.68 -7.88
N ARG A 261 15.15 -3.82 -8.55
CA ARG A 261 15.05 -4.40 -9.89
C ARG A 261 15.85 -3.61 -10.93
N CYS A 262 15.74 -2.28 -10.90
CA CYS A 262 16.54 -1.41 -11.76
C CYS A 262 18.06 -1.62 -11.53
N LEU A 263 18.50 -1.67 -10.26
CA LEU A 263 19.93 -1.91 -9.94
C LEU A 263 20.41 -3.27 -10.42
N VAL A 264 19.59 -4.32 -10.28
CA VAL A 264 19.92 -5.66 -10.81
C VAL A 264 20.02 -5.61 -12.33
N CYS A 265 19.06 -4.97 -13.02
CA CYS A 265 19.06 -4.85 -14.48
C CYS A 265 20.28 -4.08 -15.02
N ILE A 266 20.67 -2.98 -14.35
CA ILE A 266 21.86 -2.20 -14.73
C ILE A 266 23.12 -3.05 -14.67
N ASN A 267 23.24 -3.92 -13.64
CA ASN A 267 24.43 -4.76 -13.45
C ASN A 267 24.43 -6.00 -14.35
N THR A 268 23.30 -6.67 -14.50
CA THR A 268 23.20 -7.93 -15.27
C THR A 268 22.92 -7.71 -16.75
N GLY A 269 22.32 -6.57 -17.12
CA GLY A 269 21.87 -6.27 -18.48
C GLY A 269 20.52 -6.91 -18.85
N ALA A 270 19.86 -7.59 -17.90
CA ALA A 270 18.56 -8.23 -18.09
C ALA A 270 17.65 -7.91 -16.90
N TRP A 271 16.35 -7.76 -17.15
CA TRP A 271 15.37 -7.58 -16.10
C TRP A 271 15.22 -8.84 -15.25
N PRO A 272 15.20 -8.75 -13.91
CA PRO A 272 14.93 -9.91 -13.06
C PRO A 272 13.49 -10.36 -13.25
N GLN A 273 13.29 -11.69 -13.27
CA GLN A 273 11.95 -12.27 -13.37
C GLN A 273 11.07 -11.83 -12.22
N ARG A 274 9.81 -11.50 -12.51
CA ARG A 274 8.77 -11.23 -11.53
C ARG A 274 8.06 -12.53 -11.17
N LEU A 275 7.40 -12.57 -10.02
CA LEU A 275 6.62 -13.74 -9.59
C LEU A 275 5.53 -14.10 -10.63
N HIS A 276 4.95 -13.09 -11.26
CA HIS A 276 3.94 -13.22 -12.31
C HIS A 276 3.99 -11.96 -13.18
N ASP A 277 4.71 -11.97 -14.26
CA ASP A 277 4.60 -10.92 -15.27
C ASP A 277 3.20 -10.95 -15.91
N VAL A 278 2.63 -9.79 -16.17
CA VAL A 278 1.55 -9.68 -17.13
C VAL A 278 2.21 -9.87 -18.50
N GLU A 279 2.24 -11.12 -18.97
CA GLU A 279 2.71 -11.41 -20.33
C GLU A 279 1.79 -10.68 -21.29
N GLU A 280 2.37 -9.87 -22.16
CA GLU A 280 1.60 -9.23 -23.22
C GLU A 280 1.01 -10.33 -24.10
N LEU A 281 -0.31 -10.29 -24.31
CA LEU A 281 -1.02 -11.27 -25.13
C LEU A 281 -0.38 -11.44 -26.51
N GLU A 282 0.23 -10.37 -27.01
CA GLU A 282 0.99 -10.34 -28.27
C GLU A 282 2.21 -11.28 -28.23
N LYS A 283 2.96 -11.34 -27.12
CA LYS A 283 4.09 -12.27 -26.97
C LYS A 283 3.63 -13.73 -26.96
N ILE A 284 2.56 -14.00 -26.21
CA ILE A 284 1.98 -15.36 -26.14
C ILE A 284 1.54 -15.81 -27.54
N ILE A 285 0.86 -14.93 -28.28
CA ILE A 285 0.41 -15.23 -29.64
C ILE A 285 1.60 -15.44 -30.59
N LEU A 286 2.64 -14.60 -30.49
CA LEU A 286 3.83 -14.76 -31.34
C LEU A 286 4.61 -16.04 -31.01
N GLU A 287 4.73 -16.42 -29.75
CA GLU A 287 5.36 -17.67 -29.34
C GLU A 287 4.57 -18.91 -29.76
N GLN A 288 3.23 -18.83 -29.66
CA GLN A 288 2.36 -19.90 -30.16
C GLN A 288 2.50 -20.08 -31.68
N HIS A 289 2.50 -19.00 -32.46
CA HIS A 289 2.67 -19.08 -33.91
C HIS A 289 4.08 -19.54 -34.34
N ALA A 290 5.12 -19.13 -33.57
CA ALA A 290 6.46 -19.60 -33.81
C ALA A 290 6.64 -21.12 -33.49
N GLY A 291 5.92 -21.59 -32.44
CA GLY A 291 5.89 -23.03 -32.09
C GLY A 291 5.13 -23.90 -33.07
N ASP A 292 4.03 -23.40 -33.64
CA ASP A 292 3.23 -24.13 -34.65
C ASP A 292 3.89 -24.16 -36.03
N GLY A 293 4.71 -23.16 -36.39
CA GLY A 293 5.49 -23.12 -37.62
C GLY A 293 6.74 -24.02 -37.62
N ALA A 294 7.10 -24.57 -36.45
CA ALA A 294 8.28 -25.44 -36.29
C ALA A 294 7.95 -26.96 -36.29
N LYS A 295 6.69 -27.35 -36.51
CA LYS A 295 6.33 -28.75 -36.69
C LYS A 295 6.44 -29.14 -38.19
N PRO A 296 7.32 -30.09 -38.55
CA PRO A 296 7.47 -30.54 -39.92
C PRO A 296 6.24 -31.30 -40.43
#